data_9eba1adf541995c49ea4e793658b07a2
#
_entry.id   9eba1adf541995c49ea4e793658b07a2
#
_cell.length_a   1.000
_cell.length_b   1.000
_cell.length_c   1.000
_cell.angle_alpha   90.00
_cell.angle_beta   90.00
_cell.angle_gamma   90.00
#
_symmetry.space_group_name_H-M   'P 1'
#
loop_
_entity.id
_entity.type
_entity.pdbx_description
1 polymer ?
#
loop_
_entity_poly.entity_id
_entity_poly.type
_entity_poly.pdbx_seq_one_letter_code
_entity_poly.pdbx_strand_id
1 'polypeptide(L)'
;MIHYEFTVGFVEALMSSHRSWIGIAVTIVCCWLVAGHFAWGQVYVSTSREPTKDRARTVLSKPLPKLNGDHLKAVLLEVRYGPGEASSPHSHPCAVIGYVVQGSLRTQVQGEPEAVYKAGESFYEAPNGVHLVSANASSTEPAKFVAYLLCDRDTPLSVDVPENVHPRGSIR
;
A
#
# COMPACT_ATOMS: atom_id res chain seq x y z
N MET A 1 -77.66 28.04 10.36
CA MET A 1 -77.09 29.39 10.55
C MET A 1 -75.74 29.28 11.24
N ILE A 2 -74.84 28.58 10.61
CA ILE A 2 -73.43 28.44 11.12
C ILE A 2 -72.51 28.29 9.88
N HIS A 3 -72.25 29.35 9.12
CA HIS A 3 -71.32 29.30 7.99
C HIS A 3 -70.68 30.65 7.64
N TYR A 4 -70.72 31.66 8.48
CA TYR A 4 -70.16 32.99 8.14
C TYR A 4 -69.03 33.48 9.05
N GLU A 5 -68.71 32.80 10.12
CA GLU A 5 -67.68 33.28 11.04
C GLU A 5 -66.26 32.76 10.73
N PHE A 6 -66.13 31.75 9.85
CA PHE A 6 -64.86 31.11 9.58
C PHE A 6 -64.00 31.79 8.48
N THR A 7 -64.62 32.67 7.70
CA THR A 7 -63.92 33.27 6.54
C THR A 7 -63.25 34.58 6.84
N VAL A 8 -63.70 35.34 7.87
CA VAL A 8 -63.08 36.64 8.18
C VAL A 8 -61.76 36.48 8.95
N GLY A 9 -61.67 35.52 9.86
CA GLY A 9 -60.46 35.24 10.62
C GLY A 9 -59.30 34.73 9.77
N PHE A 10 -59.60 34.05 8.65
CA PHE A 10 -58.55 33.49 7.78
C PHE A 10 -57.86 34.54 6.88
N VAL A 11 -58.62 35.57 6.48
CA VAL A 11 -58.10 36.66 5.64
C VAL A 11 -57.19 37.60 6.44
N GLU A 12 -57.52 37.89 7.69
CA GLU A 12 -56.68 38.72 8.54
C GLU A 12 -55.35 38.04 8.95
N ALA A 13 -55.40 36.72 9.18
CA ALA A 13 -54.21 35.93 9.46
C ALA A 13 -53.25 35.88 8.26
N LEU A 14 -53.75 35.83 7.02
CA LEU A 14 -52.96 35.85 5.82
C LEU A 14 -52.33 37.23 5.56
N MET A 15 -53.01 38.32 5.84
CA MET A 15 -52.47 39.68 5.68
C MET A 15 -51.40 40.01 6.73
N SER A 16 -51.53 39.49 7.95
CA SER A 16 -50.50 39.65 9.00
C SER A 16 -49.23 38.87 8.68
N SER A 17 -49.39 37.68 8.07
CA SER A 17 -48.24 36.86 7.68
C SER A 17 -47.40 37.47 6.56
N HIS A 18 -48.01 38.12 5.59
CA HIS A 18 -47.25 38.78 4.50
C HIS A 18 -46.40 39.94 4.93
N ARG A 19 -46.78 40.72 5.96
CA ARG A 19 -45.94 41.82 6.47
C ARG A 19 -44.73 41.31 7.20
N SER A 20 -44.82 40.20 7.88
CA SER A 20 -43.71 39.59 8.59
C SER A 20 -42.69 38.97 7.62
N TRP A 21 -43.15 38.38 6.51
CA TRP A 21 -42.28 37.74 5.53
C TRP A 21 -41.46 38.74 4.70
N ILE A 22 -42.04 39.93 4.42
CA ILE A 22 -41.31 40.98 3.67
C ILE A 22 -40.16 41.53 4.52
N GLY A 23 -40.36 41.71 5.84
CA GLY A 23 -39.30 42.14 6.75
C GLY A 23 -38.17 41.13 6.88
N ILE A 24 -38.49 39.84 6.93
CA ILE A 24 -37.51 38.78 7.03
C ILE A 24 -36.76 38.60 5.69
N ALA A 25 -37.44 38.71 4.57
CA ALA A 25 -36.83 38.60 3.26
C ALA A 25 -35.81 39.75 3.02
N VAL A 26 -36.13 40.97 3.40
CA VAL A 26 -35.20 42.11 3.26
C VAL A 26 -33.98 41.95 4.16
N THR A 27 -34.15 41.48 5.41
CA THR A 27 -33.01 41.24 6.32
C THR A 27 -32.12 40.10 5.84
N ILE A 28 -32.68 39.01 5.30
CA ILE A 28 -31.89 37.91 4.77
C ILE A 28 -31.11 38.36 3.52
N VAL A 29 -31.73 39.12 2.61
CA VAL A 29 -31.01 39.63 1.43
C VAL A 29 -29.90 40.58 1.80
N CYS A 30 -30.10 41.47 2.77
CA CYS A 30 -29.04 42.37 3.27
C CYS A 30 -27.90 41.57 3.94
N CYS A 31 -28.20 40.54 4.73
CA CYS A 31 -27.18 39.66 5.30
C CYS A 31 -26.39 38.90 4.23
N TRP A 32 -27.03 38.48 3.14
CA TRP A 32 -26.32 37.83 2.02
C TRP A 32 -25.44 38.79 1.23
N LEU A 33 -25.87 40.05 1.10
CA LEU A 33 -25.06 41.06 0.41
C LEU A 33 -23.84 41.53 1.23
N VAL A 34 -23.92 41.46 2.55
CA VAL A 34 -22.77 41.78 3.42
C VAL A 34 -21.86 40.57 3.61
N ALA A 35 -22.42 39.34 3.64
CA ALA A 35 -21.64 38.12 3.75
C ALA A 35 -20.91 37.74 2.42
N GLY A 36 -21.44 38.23 1.28
CA GLY A 36 -20.84 37.95 -0.03
C GLY A 36 -19.48 38.60 -0.29
N HIS A 37 -19.03 39.48 0.60
CA HIS A 37 -17.71 40.15 0.52
C HIS A 37 -16.68 39.53 1.47
N PHE A 38 -17.04 38.55 2.27
CA PHE A 38 -16.02 37.65 2.81
C PHE A 38 -15.52 36.79 1.64
N ALA A 39 -14.53 37.30 0.93
CA ALA A 39 -13.70 36.49 0.08
C ALA A 39 -13.37 35.22 0.89
N TRP A 40 -13.84 34.09 0.44
CA TRP A 40 -13.28 32.82 0.81
C TRP A 40 -11.82 32.87 0.35
N GLY A 41 -10.99 33.52 1.18
CA GLY A 41 -9.58 33.26 1.13
C GLY A 41 -9.46 31.76 1.37
N GLN A 42 -9.40 31.02 0.28
CA GLN A 42 -8.86 29.68 0.30
C GLN A 42 -7.50 29.88 0.95
N VAL A 43 -7.43 29.62 2.26
CA VAL A 43 -6.16 29.39 2.91
C VAL A 43 -5.67 28.12 2.20
N TYR A 44 -4.97 28.32 1.10
CA TYR A 44 -4.05 27.35 0.60
C TYR A 44 -3.04 27.18 1.75
N VAL A 45 -3.37 26.29 2.67
CA VAL A 45 -2.36 25.65 3.47
C VAL A 45 -1.55 24.86 2.46
N SER A 46 -0.62 25.55 1.81
CA SER A 46 0.53 24.91 1.23
C SER A 46 1.17 24.20 2.43
N THR A 47 0.78 22.98 2.66
CA THR A 47 1.62 22.04 3.36
C THR A 47 2.83 21.87 2.45
N SER A 48 3.72 22.84 2.47
CA SER A 48 5.10 22.64 2.12
C SER A 48 5.54 21.55 3.08
N ARG A 49 5.40 20.30 2.62
CA ARG A 49 6.03 19.16 3.25
C ARG A 49 7.49 19.56 3.26
N GLU A 50 8.00 19.98 4.42
CA GLU A 50 9.43 20.22 4.59
C GLU A 50 10.12 19.03 3.91
N PRO A 51 11.08 19.28 3.02
CA PRO A 51 11.79 18.20 2.39
C PRO A 51 12.40 17.39 3.53
N THR A 52 11.79 16.23 3.83
CA THR A 52 12.28 15.31 4.84
C THR A 52 13.74 15.05 4.49
N LYS A 53 14.64 15.38 5.41
CA LYS A 53 16.10 15.31 5.26
C LYS A 53 16.56 13.92 4.81
N ASP A 54 15.69 12.92 4.93
CA ASP A 54 15.91 11.52 4.58
C ASP A 54 15.00 11.09 3.41
N ARG A 55 15.28 11.59 2.21
CA ARG A 55 14.64 11.08 0.98
C ARG A 55 15.13 9.68 0.58
N ALA A 56 16.24 9.22 1.17
CA ALA A 56 16.81 7.91 0.92
C ALA A 56 17.23 7.26 2.24
N ARG A 57 16.91 5.98 2.37
CA ARG A 57 17.41 5.13 3.45
C ARG A 57 18.01 3.87 2.86
N THR A 58 19.08 3.39 3.43
CA THR A 58 19.62 2.07 3.11
C THR A 58 18.74 1.01 3.77
N VAL A 59 18.10 0.16 2.98
CA VAL A 59 17.26 -0.95 3.47
C VAL A 59 18.03 -2.27 3.55
N LEU A 60 19.09 -2.41 2.75
CA LEU A 60 20.01 -3.54 2.78
C LEU A 60 21.40 -3.07 2.32
N SER A 61 22.44 -3.57 2.97
CA SER A 61 23.82 -3.49 2.49
C SER A 61 24.46 -4.85 2.73
N LYS A 62 24.91 -5.51 1.66
CA LYS A 62 25.50 -6.85 1.72
C LYS A 62 26.67 -6.93 0.77
N PRO A 63 27.86 -7.33 1.23
CA PRO A 63 28.95 -7.68 0.33
C PRO A 63 28.54 -8.84 -0.56
N LEU A 64 28.77 -8.71 -1.86
CA LEU A 64 28.52 -9.80 -2.80
C LEU A 64 29.76 -10.70 -2.88
N PRO A 65 29.58 -12.00 -3.19
CA PRO A 65 30.68 -12.87 -3.50
C PRO A 65 31.41 -12.40 -4.76
N LYS A 66 32.62 -12.91 -5.00
CA LYS A 66 33.35 -12.63 -6.24
C LYS A 66 32.53 -13.11 -7.43
N LEU A 67 32.24 -12.19 -8.34
CA LEU A 67 31.56 -12.49 -9.59
C LEU A 67 32.61 -12.81 -10.65
N ASN A 68 32.44 -13.94 -11.36
CA ASN A 68 33.43 -14.43 -12.33
C ASN A 68 33.11 -14.07 -13.78
N GLY A 69 32.09 -13.25 -14.00
CA GLY A 69 31.57 -13.02 -15.34
C GLY A 69 32.17 -11.78 -16.01
N ASP A 70 32.71 -11.96 -17.22
CA ASP A 70 32.94 -10.86 -18.17
C ASP A 70 31.57 -10.37 -18.76
N HIS A 71 30.50 -11.12 -18.52
CA HIS A 71 29.20 -10.95 -19.13
C HIS A 71 28.07 -11.03 -18.09
N LEU A 72 28.07 -10.10 -17.13
CA LEU A 72 27.02 -10.04 -16.11
C LEU A 72 25.70 -9.55 -16.69
N LYS A 73 24.60 -10.09 -16.18
CA LYS A 73 23.24 -9.56 -16.37
C LYS A 73 22.61 -9.25 -15.02
N ALA A 74 21.87 -8.15 -14.97
CA ALA A 74 20.99 -7.81 -13.88
C ALA A 74 19.56 -8.15 -14.29
N VAL A 75 18.82 -8.81 -13.42
CA VAL A 75 17.41 -9.14 -13.63
C VAL A 75 16.60 -8.65 -12.47
N LEU A 76 15.50 -7.97 -12.75
CA LEU A 76 14.52 -7.54 -11.77
C LEU A 76 13.22 -8.29 -12.02
N LEU A 77 12.80 -9.11 -11.05
CA LEU A 77 11.54 -9.85 -11.09
C LEU A 77 10.55 -9.21 -10.12
N GLU A 78 9.34 -8.98 -10.57
CA GLU A 78 8.21 -8.74 -9.68
C GLU A 78 7.50 -10.07 -9.44
N VAL A 79 7.46 -10.51 -8.19
CA VAL A 79 6.81 -11.74 -7.75
C VAL A 79 5.56 -11.38 -6.96
N ARG A 80 4.46 -12.06 -7.25
CA ARG A 80 3.18 -11.89 -6.59
C ARG A 80 2.69 -13.23 -6.08
N TYR A 81 2.26 -13.23 -4.83
CA TYR A 81 1.60 -14.37 -4.20
C TYR A 81 0.18 -13.98 -3.77
N GLY A 82 -0.79 -14.78 -4.14
CA GLY A 82 -2.11 -14.74 -3.54
C GLY A 82 -2.08 -15.16 -2.06
N PRO A 83 -3.20 -15.04 -1.34
CA PRO A 83 -3.30 -15.50 0.05
C PRO A 83 -2.90 -16.97 0.19
N GLY A 84 -1.94 -17.25 1.08
CA GLY A 84 -1.44 -18.61 1.34
C GLY A 84 -0.62 -19.24 0.21
N GLU A 85 -0.37 -18.54 -0.89
CA GLU A 85 0.39 -19.07 -2.04
C GLU A 85 1.88 -19.15 -1.70
N ALA A 86 2.55 -20.13 -2.29
CA ALA A 86 3.98 -20.39 -2.14
C ALA A 86 4.58 -20.92 -3.44
N SER A 87 5.87 -20.71 -3.62
CA SER A 87 6.68 -21.41 -4.64
C SER A 87 7.15 -22.77 -4.13
N SER A 88 7.38 -23.68 -5.06
CA SER A 88 8.10 -24.94 -4.76
C SER A 88 9.55 -24.64 -4.32
N PRO A 89 10.20 -25.56 -3.56
CA PRO A 89 11.60 -25.43 -3.23
C PRO A 89 12.48 -25.28 -4.47
N HIS A 90 13.38 -24.32 -4.43
CA HIS A 90 14.26 -24.00 -5.56
C HIS A 90 15.58 -23.39 -5.07
N SER A 91 16.52 -23.18 -5.95
CA SER A 91 17.75 -22.44 -5.68
C SER A 91 18.03 -21.42 -6.77
N HIS A 92 18.76 -20.38 -6.43
CA HIS A 92 19.25 -19.38 -7.38
C HIS A 92 20.76 -19.54 -7.52
N PRO A 93 21.29 -19.84 -8.73
CA PRO A 93 22.75 -19.89 -8.94
C PRO A 93 23.45 -18.56 -8.71
N CYS A 94 22.71 -17.47 -8.68
CA CYS A 94 23.20 -16.11 -8.46
C CYS A 94 22.68 -15.52 -7.14
N ALA A 95 23.32 -14.43 -6.68
CA ALA A 95 22.85 -13.70 -5.51
C ALA A 95 21.51 -13.04 -5.78
N VAL A 96 20.61 -13.10 -4.80
CA VAL A 96 19.31 -12.44 -4.84
C VAL A 96 19.21 -11.41 -3.72
N ILE A 97 18.71 -10.23 -4.05
CA ILE A 97 18.27 -9.22 -3.10
C ILE A 97 16.78 -9.06 -3.29
N GLY A 98 16.00 -9.40 -2.26
CA GLY A 98 14.56 -9.22 -2.23
C GLY A 98 14.15 -7.94 -1.50
N TYR A 99 13.10 -7.29 -1.97
CA TYR A 99 12.45 -6.15 -1.31
C TYR A 99 10.94 -6.33 -1.32
N VAL A 100 10.34 -6.40 -0.15
CA VAL A 100 8.88 -6.57 -0.03
C VAL A 100 8.19 -5.24 -0.28
N VAL A 101 7.31 -5.23 -1.28
CA VAL A 101 6.54 -4.04 -1.71
C VAL A 101 5.19 -3.99 -1.04
N GLN A 102 4.56 -5.16 -0.82
CA GLN A 102 3.22 -5.28 -0.25
C GLN A 102 3.09 -6.58 0.54
N GLY A 103 2.30 -6.55 1.62
CA GLY A 103 2.03 -7.71 2.44
C GLY A 103 3.24 -8.19 3.24
N SER A 104 3.38 -9.51 3.40
CA SER A 104 4.48 -10.13 4.12
C SER A 104 4.90 -11.43 3.47
N LEU A 105 6.20 -11.65 3.38
CA LEU A 105 6.81 -12.83 2.80
C LEU A 105 7.43 -13.68 3.91
N ARG A 106 7.12 -14.96 3.94
CA ARG A 106 7.77 -15.97 4.78
C ARG A 106 8.80 -16.71 3.94
N THR A 107 10.03 -16.75 4.39
CA THR A 107 11.14 -17.34 3.63
C THR A 107 12.05 -18.16 4.53
N GLN A 108 12.63 -19.23 3.98
CA GLN A 108 13.65 -20.03 4.62
C GLN A 108 14.66 -20.56 3.61
N VAL A 109 15.93 -20.24 3.81
CA VAL A 109 17.03 -20.87 3.12
C VAL A 109 17.53 -22.05 3.95
N GLN A 110 17.91 -23.15 3.30
CA GLN A 110 18.42 -24.35 3.97
C GLN A 110 19.60 -24.02 4.89
N GLY A 111 19.50 -24.44 6.15
CA GLY A 111 20.51 -24.14 7.17
C GLY A 111 20.31 -22.82 7.90
N GLU A 112 19.34 -22.01 7.49
CA GLU A 112 18.99 -20.76 8.15
C GLU A 112 17.62 -20.88 8.85
N PRO A 113 17.34 -20.06 9.87
CA PRO A 113 16.03 -19.99 10.47
C PRO A 113 15.01 -19.41 9.49
N GLU A 114 13.74 -19.82 9.64
CA GLU A 114 12.64 -19.19 8.91
C GLU A 114 12.48 -17.74 9.37
N ALA A 115 12.24 -16.85 8.44
CA ALA A 115 12.05 -15.42 8.66
C ALA A 115 10.80 -14.89 7.94
N VAL A 116 10.22 -13.82 8.48
CA VAL A 116 9.11 -13.10 7.85
C VAL A 116 9.54 -11.67 7.60
N TYR A 117 9.43 -11.25 6.36
CA TYR A 117 9.74 -9.88 5.90
C TYR A 117 8.45 -9.16 5.51
N LYS A 118 8.25 -7.95 6.00
CA LYS A 118 7.09 -7.09 5.75
C LYS A 118 7.40 -6.05 4.67
N ALA A 119 6.37 -5.40 4.17
CA ALA A 119 6.52 -4.30 3.24
C ALA A 119 7.54 -3.25 3.74
N GLY A 120 8.52 -2.90 2.90
CA GLY A 120 9.63 -2.02 3.23
C GLY A 120 10.88 -2.72 3.79
N GLU A 121 10.85 -4.04 3.99
CA GLU A 121 11.99 -4.85 4.43
C GLU A 121 12.64 -5.58 3.26
N SER A 122 13.89 -5.97 3.44
CA SER A 122 14.71 -6.63 2.44
C SER A 122 15.37 -7.88 2.99
N PHE A 123 15.58 -8.85 2.12
CA PHE A 123 16.31 -10.08 2.41
C PHE A 123 17.40 -10.33 1.37
N TYR A 124 18.29 -11.24 1.67
CA TYR A 124 19.39 -11.66 0.80
C TYR A 124 19.48 -13.18 0.75
N GLU A 125 19.67 -13.72 -0.45
CA GLU A 125 19.96 -15.12 -0.68
C GLU A 125 21.33 -15.26 -1.34
N ALA A 126 22.17 -16.07 -0.72
CA ALA A 126 23.48 -16.39 -1.29
C ALA A 126 23.33 -17.25 -2.55
N PRO A 127 24.27 -17.16 -3.51
CA PRO A 127 24.27 -18.05 -4.66
C PRO A 127 24.21 -19.51 -4.24
N ASN A 128 23.41 -20.31 -4.95
CA ASN A 128 23.17 -21.74 -4.72
C ASN A 128 22.54 -22.11 -3.37
N GLY A 129 22.09 -21.13 -2.58
CA GLY A 129 21.29 -21.39 -1.40
C GLY A 129 19.96 -22.06 -1.80
N VAL A 130 19.60 -23.14 -1.12
CA VAL A 130 18.32 -23.81 -1.35
C VAL A 130 17.22 -23.09 -0.60
N HIS A 131 16.29 -22.49 -1.32
CA HIS A 131 15.14 -21.81 -0.80
C HIS A 131 14.05 -22.85 -0.50
N LEU A 132 13.95 -23.27 0.77
CA LEU A 132 12.97 -24.27 1.21
C LEU A 132 11.57 -23.71 1.31
N VAL A 133 11.47 -22.44 1.70
CA VAL A 133 10.20 -21.73 1.86
C VAL A 133 10.29 -20.37 1.17
N SER A 134 9.39 -20.14 0.24
CA SER A 134 9.09 -18.82 -0.33
C SER A 134 7.58 -18.70 -0.43
N ALA A 135 6.94 -18.05 0.52
CA ALA A 135 5.50 -18.08 0.69
C ALA A 135 4.94 -16.75 1.16
N ASN A 136 3.69 -16.49 0.80
CA ASN A 136 2.92 -15.44 1.45
C ASN A 136 2.68 -15.82 2.91
N ALA A 137 3.05 -14.95 3.84
CA ALA A 137 2.85 -15.18 5.28
C ALA A 137 1.38 -15.00 5.71
N SER A 138 0.53 -14.41 4.84
CA SER A 138 -0.89 -14.17 5.10
C SER A 138 -1.76 -15.17 4.32
N SER A 139 -2.79 -15.69 4.97
CA SER A 139 -3.83 -16.50 4.35
C SER A 139 -5.01 -15.68 3.80
N THR A 140 -5.02 -14.36 3.99
CA THR A 140 -6.14 -13.48 3.61
C THR A 140 -5.73 -12.33 2.70
N GLU A 141 -4.48 -11.85 2.79
CA GLU A 141 -3.99 -10.71 2.04
C GLU A 141 -2.92 -11.13 1.03
N PRO A 142 -2.85 -10.50 -0.15
CA PRO A 142 -1.80 -10.78 -1.13
C PRO A 142 -0.45 -10.22 -0.69
N ALA A 143 0.62 -10.84 -1.18
CA ALA A 143 1.98 -10.34 -1.02
C ALA A 143 2.63 -10.05 -2.38
N LYS A 144 3.52 -9.04 -2.42
CA LYS A 144 4.32 -8.67 -3.58
C LYS A 144 5.72 -8.31 -3.13
N PHE A 145 6.70 -8.81 -3.84
CA PHE A 145 8.08 -8.41 -3.67
C PHE A 145 8.81 -8.29 -5.01
N VAL A 146 9.92 -7.61 -4.97
CA VAL A 146 10.85 -7.49 -6.10
C VAL A 146 12.09 -8.27 -5.74
N ALA A 147 12.54 -9.15 -6.64
CA ALA A 147 13.79 -9.88 -6.55
C ALA A 147 14.77 -9.33 -7.61
N TYR A 148 15.88 -8.79 -7.13
CA TYR A 148 17.00 -8.34 -7.96
C TYR A 148 18.06 -9.43 -7.96
N LEU A 149 18.37 -9.98 -9.15
CA LEU A 149 19.37 -11.01 -9.35
C LEU A 149 20.54 -10.44 -10.15
N LEU A 150 21.74 -10.71 -9.69
CA LEU A 150 22.97 -10.38 -10.42
C LEU A 150 23.67 -11.70 -10.81
N CYS A 151 23.57 -12.06 -12.07
CA CYS A 151 23.93 -13.36 -12.61
C CYS A 151 24.98 -13.23 -13.72
N ASP A 152 25.68 -14.32 -14.00
CA ASP A 152 26.33 -14.50 -15.30
C ASP A 152 25.27 -14.66 -16.39
N ARG A 153 25.58 -14.20 -17.63
CA ARG A 153 24.60 -14.10 -18.73
C ARG A 153 23.84 -15.41 -18.98
N ASP A 154 24.52 -16.51 -18.98
CA ASP A 154 23.98 -17.82 -19.37
C ASP A 154 23.47 -18.65 -18.18
N THR A 155 23.58 -18.09 -16.97
CA THR A 155 23.08 -18.74 -15.76
C THR A 155 21.57 -18.71 -15.71
N PRO A 156 20.87 -19.83 -15.43
CA PRO A 156 19.45 -19.83 -15.17
C PRO A 156 19.13 -19.02 -13.92
N LEU A 157 17.94 -18.40 -13.88
CA LEU A 157 17.54 -17.58 -12.73
C LEU A 157 17.14 -18.44 -11.54
N SER A 158 16.60 -19.63 -11.79
CA SER A 158 16.15 -20.57 -10.77
C SER A 158 16.38 -22.00 -11.24
N VAL A 159 16.62 -22.88 -10.30
CA VAL A 159 16.77 -24.34 -10.51
C VAL A 159 15.89 -25.05 -9.47
N ASP A 160 15.01 -25.93 -9.94
CA ASP A 160 14.17 -26.73 -9.07
C ASP A 160 15.00 -27.68 -8.21
N VAL A 161 14.61 -27.84 -6.95
CA VAL A 161 15.23 -28.75 -6.02
C VAL A 161 14.33 -29.98 -5.87
N PRO A 162 14.83 -31.20 -6.10
CA PRO A 162 14.06 -32.43 -5.93
C PRO A 162 13.51 -32.57 -4.50
N GLU A 163 12.28 -33.05 -4.36
CA GLU A 163 11.57 -33.22 -3.07
C GLU A 163 12.32 -34.03 -1.99
N ASN A 164 13.27 -34.88 -2.39
CA ASN A 164 14.05 -35.72 -1.48
C ASN A 164 15.15 -34.98 -0.69
N VAL A 165 15.32 -33.69 -0.90
CA VAL A 165 16.27 -32.85 -0.16
C VAL A 165 15.68 -32.29 1.14
N HIS A 166 14.41 -32.52 1.44
CA HIS A 166 13.86 -32.16 2.75
C HIS A 166 14.55 -32.94 3.86
N PRO A 167 15.16 -32.28 4.85
CA PRO A 167 15.52 -32.99 6.07
C PRO A 167 14.21 -33.53 6.63
N ARG A 168 14.07 -34.87 6.71
CA ARG A 168 12.97 -35.50 7.43
C ARG A 168 12.99 -34.94 8.84
N GLY A 169 12.12 -33.94 9.09
CA GLY A 169 11.89 -33.41 10.41
C GLY A 169 11.55 -34.60 11.31
N SER A 170 12.36 -34.83 12.32
CA SER A 170 12.07 -35.80 13.37
C SER A 170 10.73 -35.44 14.00
N ILE A 171 9.70 -36.20 13.64
CA ILE A 171 8.49 -36.32 14.46
C ILE A 171 8.95 -36.97 15.75
N ARG A 172 8.97 -36.21 16.84
CA ARG A 172 8.91 -36.69 18.24
C ARG A 172 7.93 -35.82 19.00
#